data_80853e9430f905685578d194721da7bd
#
_entry.id   80853e9430f905685578d194721da7bd
#
_cell.length_a   1.000
_cell.length_b   1.000
_cell.length_c   1.000
_cell.angle_alpha   90.00
_cell.angle_beta   90.00
_cell.angle_gamma   90.00
#
_symmetry.space_group_name_H-M   'P 1'
#
loop_
_entity.id
_entity.type
_entity.pdbx_description
1 polymer ?
#
loop_
_entity_poly.entity_id
_entity_poly.type
_entity_poly.pdbx_seq_one_letter_code
_entity_poly.pdbx_strand_id
1 'polypeptide(L)'
;MTTGLPLLAGLVPMVTASQWAFWLLAPIMVLAALVMVFAKKPVHSALSLAVVMICLAVQYASQEAPFLFVVQIIVYTGAILMLFLFVVMLVGVDSTDSLKETLKGHKVAAMIAALAFVVLLILAVGNTVTTDVIGTDHPVGLGQANAAGGNNVKSLAELVCTKYVLVFEATSALLITAAVGTMVLAHGEADKKKSQRERVTDRMAAYAEHGSHPGVRPNSGVYARTNQIGAPALLPDGTVAQDSISGTLATRGAIIDAGELKAPTHRAFASISAARHEVQGELE
;
A
#
# COMPACT_ATOMS: atom_id res chain seq x y z
N MET A 1 39.22 57.19 14.58
CA MET A 1 38.34 57.46 13.43
C MET A 1 37.97 56.13 12.76
N THR A 2 37.02 55.38 13.27
CA THR A 2 36.41 54.19 12.63
C THR A 2 35.02 53.94 13.18
N THR A 3 34.11 54.90 12.95
CA THR A 3 32.72 54.84 13.44
C THR A 3 31.75 54.94 12.26
N GLY A 4 31.88 54.08 11.29
CA GLY A 4 31.01 54.15 10.12
C GLY A 4 30.42 52.82 9.61
N LEU A 5 30.76 51.68 10.22
CA LEU A 5 30.34 50.38 9.68
C LEU A 5 29.15 49.64 10.39
N PRO A 6 28.68 50.01 11.60
CA PRO A 6 27.56 49.24 12.17
C PRO A 6 26.18 49.66 11.65
N LEU A 7 26.05 50.78 10.91
CA LEU A 7 24.73 51.27 10.51
C LEU A 7 24.14 50.58 9.29
N LEU A 8 24.94 49.88 8.48
CA LEU A 8 24.48 49.16 7.28
C LEU A 8 24.21 47.69 7.54
N ALA A 9 24.69 47.12 8.64
CA ALA A 9 24.45 45.74 9.00
C ALA A 9 23.00 45.48 9.49
N GLY A 10 22.24 46.53 9.84
CA GLY A 10 20.85 46.45 10.28
C GLY A 10 19.78 46.55 9.19
N LEU A 11 20.18 46.78 7.92
CA LEU A 11 19.25 47.07 6.83
C LEU A 11 19.06 45.93 5.81
N VAL A 12 19.83 44.86 5.91
CA VAL A 12 19.61 43.68 5.09
C VAL A 12 19.02 42.63 6.03
N PRO A 13 17.74 42.25 5.89
CA PRO A 13 17.22 41.08 6.61
C PRO A 13 18.07 39.89 6.13
N MET A 14 18.99 39.43 6.95
CA MET A 14 19.77 38.23 6.66
C MET A 14 18.71 37.10 6.66
N VAL A 15 18.28 36.72 5.46
CA VAL A 15 17.38 35.57 5.26
C VAL A 15 18.09 34.37 5.87
N THR A 16 17.55 33.88 6.94
CA THR A 16 18.10 32.72 7.67
C THR A 16 18.03 31.48 6.80
N ALA A 17 18.91 30.52 7.03
CA ALA A 17 18.89 29.23 6.30
C ALA A 17 17.53 28.53 6.36
N SER A 18 16.82 28.68 7.49
CA SER A 18 15.46 28.15 7.67
C SER A 18 14.42 28.84 6.78
N GLN A 19 14.55 30.15 6.55
CA GLN A 19 13.68 30.89 5.64
C GLN A 19 13.91 30.47 4.19
N TRP A 20 15.16 30.28 3.78
CA TRP A 20 15.48 29.74 2.46
C TRP A 20 14.93 28.34 2.26
N ALA A 21 15.09 27.45 3.26
CA ALA A 21 14.51 26.11 3.23
C ALA A 21 12.98 26.16 3.08
N PHE A 22 12.32 27.05 3.83
CA PHE A 22 10.88 27.23 3.72
C PHE A 22 10.44 27.68 2.33
N TRP A 23 11.03 28.76 1.79
CA TRP A 23 10.61 29.30 0.49
C TRP A 23 10.89 28.35 -0.67
N LEU A 24 11.90 27.49 -0.55
CA LEU A 24 12.20 26.48 -1.55
C LEU A 24 11.24 25.28 -1.46
N LEU A 25 10.97 24.79 -0.24
CA LEU A 25 10.20 23.57 -0.03
C LEU A 25 8.68 23.81 -0.04
N ALA A 26 8.19 24.97 0.40
CA ALA A 26 6.77 25.27 0.47
C ALA A 26 6.05 25.12 -0.90
N PRO A 27 6.56 25.68 -2.02
CA PRO A 27 5.90 25.49 -3.31
C PRO A 27 5.93 24.02 -3.75
N ILE A 28 7.00 23.27 -3.49
CA ILE A 28 7.10 21.85 -3.81
C ILE A 28 6.03 21.06 -3.03
N MET A 29 5.88 21.35 -1.73
CA MET A 29 4.86 20.71 -0.88
C MET A 29 3.45 20.99 -1.37
N VAL A 30 3.16 22.26 -1.73
CA VAL A 30 1.84 22.65 -2.25
C VAL A 30 1.54 21.94 -3.58
N LEU A 31 2.51 21.92 -4.49
CA LEU A 31 2.35 21.21 -5.77
C LEU A 31 2.15 19.71 -5.56
N ALA A 32 2.93 19.09 -4.70
CA ALA A 32 2.79 17.67 -4.39
C ALA A 32 1.44 17.37 -3.71
N ALA A 33 0.96 18.25 -2.82
CA ALA A 33 -0.36 18.12 -2.20
C ALA A 33 -1.49 18.25 -3.22
N LEU A 34 -1.38 19.14 -4.19
CA LEU A 34 -2.34 19.27 -5.30
C LEU A 34 -2.32 18.01 -6.18
N VAL A 35 -1.14 17.49 -6.53
CA VAL A 35 -1.02 16.24 -7.29
C VAL A 35 -1.65 15.09 -6.52
N MET A 36 -1.45 15.01 -5.20
CA MET A 36 -2.09 13.99 -4.35
C MET A 36 -3.61 14.01 -4.46
N VAL A 37 -4.23 15.19 -4.45
CA VAL A 37 -5.70 15.33 -4.52
C VAL A 37 -6.25 15.02 -5.92
N PHE A 38 -5.54 15.44 -6.97
CA PHE A 38 -6.01 15.27 -8.36
C PHE A 38 -5.56 13.97 -9.01
N ALA A 39 -4.69 13.18 -8.37
CA ALA A 39 -4.21 11.93 -8.93
C ALA A 39 -5.34 10.89 -9.05
N LYS A 40 -5.55 10.39 -10.26
CA LYS A 40 -6.57 9.36 -10.54
C LYS A 40 -6.16 7.97 -10.02
N LYS A 41 -4.84 7.72 -9.90
CA LYS A 41 -4.31 6.44 -9.43
C LYS A 41 -3.87 6.57 -7.99
N PRO A 42 -4.34 5.73 -7.05
CA PRO A 42 -4.04 5.85 -5.63
C PRO A 42 -2.55 5.70 -5.31
N VAL A 43 -1.81 4.94 -6.11
CA VAL A 43 -0.35 4.82 -5.96
C VAL A 43 0.36 6.15 -6.22
N HIS A 44 -0.06 6.90 -7.25
CA HIS A 44 0.53 8.22 -7.55
C HIS A 44 0.17 9.25 -6.46
N SER A 45 -1.04 9.19 -5.93
CA SER A 45 -1.46 10.01 -4.80
C SER A 45 -0.59 9.73 -3.56
N ALA A 46 -0.36 8.49 -3.23
CA ALA A 46 0.48 8.10 -2.09
C ALA A 46 1.96 8.46 -2.29
N LEU A 47 2.49 8.35 -3.52
CA LEU A 47 3.85 8.83 -3.82
C LEU A 47 3.99 10.35 -3.68
N SER A 48 2.97 11.10 -4.09
CA SER A 48 2.95 12.56 -3.88
C SER A 48 2.90 12.92 -2.39
N LEU A 49 2.15 12.14 -1.59
CA LEU A 49 2.16 12.27 -0.13
C LEU A 49 3.56 12.01 0.46
N ALA A 50 4.30 11.02 -0.07
CA ALA A 50 5.67 10.75 0.35
C ALA A 50 6.57 11.98 0.17
N VAL A 51 6.46 12.67 -0.97
CA VAL A 51 7.22 13.91 -1.23
C VAL A 51 6.88 14.98 -0.19
N VAL A 52 5.61 15.18 0.13
CA VAL A 52 5.18 16.13 1.18
C VAL A 52 5.79 15.76 2.52
N MET A 53 5.76 14.48 2.90
CA MET A 53 6.29 14.00 4.19
C MET A 53 7.81 14.20 4.30
N ILE A 54 8.55 13.98 3.20
CA ILE A 54 10.00 14.22 3.16
C ILE A 54 10.29 15.72 3.26
N CYS A 55 9.56 16.57 2.56
CA CYS A 55 9.71 18.02 2.66
C CYS A 55 9.43 18.52 4.08
N LEU A 56 8.40 17.98 4.76
CA LEU A 56 8.13 18.26 6.17
C LEU A 56 9.31 17.85 7.06
N ALA A 57 9.90 16.69 6.83
CA ALA A 57 11.07 16.25 7.58
C ALA A 57 12.21 17.27 7.46
N VAL A 58 12.53 17.74 6.25
CA VAL A 58 13.56 18.76 6.04
C VAL A 58 13.21 20.07 6.76
N GLN A 59 11.93 20.45 6.80
CA GLN A 59 11.48 21.62 7.57
C GLN A 59 11.72 21.44 9.09
N TYR A 60 11.48 20.27 9.65
CA TYR A 60 11.82 19.99 11.05
C TYR A 60 13.33 20.08 11.30
N ALA A 61 14.14 19.57 10.39
CA ALA A 61 15.60 19.70 10.48
C ALA A 61 16.05 21.18 10.47
N SER A 62 15.46 21.99 9.59
CA SER A 62 15.76 23.41 9.49
C SER A 62 15.33 24.25 10.71
N GLN A 63 14.37 23.74 11.49
CA GLN A 63 13.87 24.34 12.74
C GLN A 63 14.60 23.82 13.99
N GLU A 64 15.74 23.16 13.82
CA GLU A 64 16.53 22.57 14.90
C GLU A 64 15.78 21.51 15.73
N ALA A 65 14.89 20.76 15.08
CA ALA A 65 14.12 19.66 15.66
C ALA A 65 14.56 18.28 15.11
N PRO A 66 15.82 17.82 15.37
CA PRO A 66 16.34 16.60 14.78
C PRO A 66 15.57 15.34 15.19
N PHE A 67 14.98 15.29 16.38
CA PHE A 67 14.15 14.17 16.80
C PHE A 67 12.91 14.05 15.90
N LEU A 68 12.20 15.16 15.68
CA LEU A 68 11.01 15.16 14.82
C LEU A 68 11.35 14.84 13.36
N PHE A 69 12.49 15.33 12.88
CA PHE A 69 13.01 14.97 11.54
C PHE A 69 13.16 13.46 11.39
N VAL A 70 13.82 12.79 12.34
CA VAL A 70 14.06 11.35 12.30
C VAL A 70 12.75 10.57 12.40
N VAL A 71 11.85 10.96 13.32
CA VAL A 71 10.52 10.33 13.46
C VAL A 71 9.69 10.49 12.19
N GLN A 72 9.72 11.66 11.57
CA GLN A 72 8.99 11.92 10.32
C GLN A 72 9.43 10.97 9.19
N ILE A 73 10.73 10.69 9.08
CA ILE A 73 11.23 9.77 8.05
C ILE A 73 10.97 8.32 8.42
N ILE A 74 11.34 7.89 9.62
CA ILE A 74 11.30 6.48 10.00
C ILE A 74 9.86 6.00 10.21
N VAL A 75 9.07 6.74 10.97
CA VAL A 75 7.72 6.31 11.36
C VAL A 75 6.69 6.69 10.31
N TYR A 76 6.59 7.98 9.98
CA TYR A 76 5.53 8.45 9.07
C TYR A 76 5.78 8.02 7.62
N THR A 77 6.97 8.26 7.09
CA THR A 77 7.30 7.91 5.71
C THR A 77 7.64 6.42 5.59
N GLY A 78 8.46 5.89 6.50
CA GLY A 78 8.92 4.51 6.45
C GLY A 78 7.85 3.49 6.85
N ALA A 79 7.28 3.59 8.04
CA ALA A 79 6.36 2.57 8.54
C ALA A 79 4.92 2.80 8.03
N ILE A 80 4.35 3.97 8.30
CA ILE A 80 2.92 4.20 8.04
C ILE A 80 2.63 4.32 6.55
N LEU A 81 3.37 5.16 5.82
CA LEU A 81 3.13 5.38 4.40
C LEU A 81 3.46 4.13 3.57
N MET A 82 4.55 3.42 3.91
CA MET A 82 4.91 2.19 3.21
C MET A 82 3.89 1.08 3.45
N LEU A 83 3.38 0.95 4.68
CA LEU A 83 2.30 0.02 4.98
C LEU A 83 1.02 0.39 4.20
N PHE A 84 0.67 1.66 4.16
CA PHE A 84 -0.48 2.14 3.40
C PHE A 84 -0.34 1.84 1.89
N LEU A 85 0.82 2.12 1.30
CA LEU A 85 1.11 1.78 -0.09
C LEU A 85 0.99 0.28 -0.36
N PHE A 86 1.53 -0.53 0.53
CA PHE A 86 1.46 -1.99 0.43
C PHE A 86 0.01 -2.49 0.45
N VAL A 87 -0.81 -1.98 1.38
CA VAL A 87 -2.23 -2.34 1.47
C VAL A 87 -2.99 -1.91 0.22
N VAL A 88 -2.81 -0.67 -0.25
CA VAL A 88 -3.46 -0.17 -1.47
C VAL A 88 -3.06 -0.98 -2.71
N MET A 89 -1.80 -1.40 -2.79
CA MET A 89 -1.31 -2.23 -3.88
C MET A 89 -1.90 -3.66 -3.83
N LEU A 90 -2.05 -4.25 -2.62
CA LEU A 90 -2.61 -5.60 -2.47
C LEU A 90 -4.11 -5.65 -2.70
N VAL A 91 -4.85 -4.70 -2.17
CA VAL A 91 -6.31 -4.64 -2.31
C VAL A 91 -6.70 -4.34 -3.75
N GLY A 92 -5.87 -3.60 -4.47
CA GLY A 92 -6.19 -3.12 -5.81
C GLY A 92 -7.41 -2.20 -5.77
N VAL A 93 -7.25 -0.94 -6.00
CA VAL A 93 -8.40 -0.04 -6.11
C VAL A 93 -8.90 -0.15 -7.54
N ASP A 94 -9.96 -0.92 -7.75
CA ASP A 94 -10.71 -0.89 -8.99
C ASP A 94 -11.28 0.53 -9.17
N SER A 95 -10.73 1.23 -10.13
CA SER A 95 -11.09 2.63 -10.47
C SER A 95 -12.45 2.75 -11.16
N THR A 96 -13.27 1.69 -11.14
CA THR A 96 -14.54 1.60 -11.86
C THR A 96 -15.71 2.27 -11.17
N ASP A 97 -15.62 2.58 -9.89
CA ASP A 97 -16.63 3.42 -9.26
C ASP A 97 -16.36 4.89 -9.57
N SER A 98 -16.74 5.30 -10.78
CA SER A 98 -16.95 6.72 -11.07
C SER A 98 -18.08 7.19 -10.16
N LEU A 99 -17.74 7.84 -9.05
CA LEU A 99 -18.68 8.58 -8.22
C LEU A 99 -19.35 9.64 -9.11
N LYS A 100 -20.43 9.25 -9.80
CA LYS A 100 -21.28 10.18 -10.52
C LYS A 100 -21.93 11.06 -9.48
N GLU A 101 -21.54 12.30 -9.50
CA GLU A 101 -22.13 13.34 -8.66
C GLU A 101 -23.63 13.44 -8.94
N THR A 102 -24.42 13.00 -7.99
CA THR A 102 -25.89 12.99 -8.08
C THR A 102 -26.53 14.33 -7.74
N LEU A 103 -25.78 15.22 -7.06
CA LEU A 103 -26.30 16.52 -6.60
C LEU A 103 -25.70 17.66 -7.44
N LYS A 104 -26.55 18.31 -8.21
CA LYS A 104 -26.18 19.53 -8.97
C LYS A 104 -25.86 20.67 -8.00
N GLY A 105 -24.68 21.30 -8.14
CA GLY A 105 -24.27 22.45 -7.32
C GLY A 105 -23.39 22.11 -6.09
N HIS A 106 -23.24 20.84 -5.72
CA HIS A 106 -22.43 20.46 -4.57
C HIS A 106 -20.95 20.83 -4.72
N LYS A 107 -20.40 20.78 -5.94
CA LYS A 107 -19.02 21.21 -6.23
C LYS A 107 -18.80 22.68 -5.92
N VAL A 108 -19.74 23.54 -6.31
CA VAL A 108 -19.62 24.97 -6.06
C VAL A 108 -19.74 25.28 -4.58
N ALA A 109 -20.67 24.63 -3.88
CA ALA A 109 -20.80 24.77 -2.43
C ALA A 109 -19.56 24.29 -1.68
N ALA A 110 -18.99 23.14 -2.06
CA ALA A 110 -17.77 22.61 -1.49
C ALA A 110 -16.55 23.52 -1.75
N MET A 111 -16.46 24.10 -2.95
CA MET A 111 -15.37 25.04 -3.29
C MET A 111 -15.48 26.34 -2.50
N ILE A 112 -16.68 26.88 -2.30
CA ILE A 112 -16.91 28.07 -1.47
C ILE A 112 -16.59 27.76 0.00
N ALA A 113 -17.02 26.61 0.52
CA ALA A 113 -16.73 26.19 1.88
C ALA A 113 -15.23 26.00 2.12
N ALA A 114 -14.53 25.36 1.15
CA ALA A 114 -13.08 25.20 1.21
C ALA A 114 -12.35 26.55 1.19
N LEU A 115 -12.75 27.45 0.32
CA LEU A 115 -12.18 28.81 0.25
C LEU A 115 -12.42 29.59 1.55
N ALA A 116 -13.64 29.55 2.09
CA ALA A 116 -13.97 30.19 3.35
C ALA A 116 -13.13 29.61 4.51
N PHE A 117 -12.93 28.30 4.53
CA PHE A 117 -12.07 27.64 5.52
C PHE A 117 -10.59 28.06 5.41
N VAL A 118 -10.07 28.15 4.19
CA VAL A 118 -8.69 28.64 3.95
C VAL A 118 -8.54 30.09 4.42
N VAL A 119 -9.49 30.96 4.08
CA VAL A 119 -9.47 32.35 4.54
C VAL A 119 -9.53 32.44 6.06
N LEU A 120 -10.39 31.64 6.70
CA LEU A 120 -10.48 31.58 8.16
C LEU A 120 -9.17 31.13 8.80
N LEU A 121 -8.51 30.11 8.24
CA LEU A 121 -7.18 29.66 8.70
C LEU A 121 -6.13 30.76 8.56
N ILE A 122 -6.07 31.45 7.41
CA ILE A 122 -5.12 32.53 7.18
C ILE A 122 -5.34 33.67 8.19
N LEU A 123 -6.60 34.04 8.44
CA LEU A 123 -6.94 35.08 9.42
C LEU A 123 -6.60 34.63 10.85
N ALA A 124 -6.92 33.39 11.22
CA ALA A 124 -6.63 32.87 12.55
C ALA A 124 -5.13 32.81 12.83
N VAL A 125 -4.35 32.21 11.91
CA VAL A 125 -2.89 32.13 12.03
C VAL A 125 -2.24 33.52 11.90
N GLY A 126 -2.69 34.32 10.94
CA GLY A 126 -2.18 35.69 10.73
C GLY A 126 -2.39 36.56 11.97
N ASN A 127 -3.57 36.50 12.59
CA ASN A 127 -3.86 37.31 13.79
C ASN A 127 -3.01 36.86 14.99
N THR A 128 -2.81 35.56 15.20
CA THR A 128 -1.98 35.07 16.32
C THR A 128 -0.49 35.39 16.11
N VAL A 129 -0.04 35.33 14.85
CA VAL A 129 1.36 35.61 14.50
C VAL A 129 1.68 37.11 14.58
N THR A 130 0.72 37.99 14.23
CA THR A 130 0.96 39.44 14.27
C THR A 130 0.76 40.09 15.63
N THR A 131 -0.01 39.46 16.56
CA THR A 131 -0.34 40.06 17.84
C THR A 131 0.58 39.72 19.01
N ASP A 132 1.19 38.51 19.02
CA ASP A 132 1.94 38.07 20.21
C ASP A 132 3.19 37.21 19.93
N VAL A 133 3.29 36.58 18.76
CA VAL A 133 4.35 35.59 18.48
C VAL A 133 5.50 36.19 17.67
N ILE A 134 5.26 37.26 16.95
CA ILE A 134 6.30 38.02 16.26
C ILE A 134 6.58 39.33 17.01
N GLY A 135 6.84 39.22 18.31
CA GLY A 135 7.71 40.18 18.98
C GLY A 135 9.12 39.94 18.38
N THR A 136 9.70 41.00 17.87
CA THR A 136 10.96 41.04 17.10
C THR A 136 12.18 40.42 17.80
N ASP A 137 12.03 39.85 18.98
CA ASP A 137 13.12 39.40 19.86
C ASP A 137 13.12 37.88 20.14
N HIS A 138 12.18 37.12 19.61
CA HIS A 138 12.16 35.66 19.81
C HIS A 138 12.68 34.92 18.56
N PRO A 139 13.80 34.24 18.67
CA PRO A 139 14.32 33.43 17.57
C PRO A 139 13.32 32.32 17.22
N VAL A 140 13.03 32.21 15.93
CA VAL A 140 12.18 31.15 15.38
C VAL A 140 12.93 29.82 15.47
N GLY A 141 12.25 28.77 15.97
CA GLY A 141 12.82 27.42 16.09
C GLY A 141 13.15 27.02 17.54
N LEU A 142 13.68 25.82 17.67
CA LEU A 142 13.98 25.19 18.96
C LEU A 142 15.39 25.50 19.50
N GLY A 143 16.18 26.35 18.82
CA GLY A 143 17.57 26.58 19.15
C GLY A 143 17.80 27.03 20.60
N GLN A 144 17.02 27.99 21.10
CA GLN A 144 17.14 28.43 22.51
C GLN A 144 16.71 27.35 23.50
N ALA A 145 15.61 26.63 23.22
CA ALA A 145 15.15 25.54 24.07
C ALA A 145 16.18 24.40 24.11
N ASN A 146 16.80 24.09 22.98
CA ASN A 146 17.85 23.08 22.88
C ASN A 146 19.12 23.51 23.65
N ALA A 147 19.51 24.79 23.57
CA ALA A 147 20.65 25.32 24.29
C ALA A 147 20.46 25.29 25.81
N ALA A 148 19.25 25.62 26.30
CA ALA A 148 18.91 25.58 27.72
C ALA A 148 18.90 24.16 28.31
N GLY A 149 18.45 23.16 27.52
CA GLY A 149 18.37 21.74 27.94
C GLY A 149 19.59 20.88 27.55
N GLY A 150 20.55 21.45 26.87
CA GLY A 150 21.79 20.78 26.44
C GLY A 150 21.69 19.93 25.17
N ASN A 151 20.50 19.52 24.73
CA ASN A 151 20.23 18.86 23.44
C ASN A 151 18.72 18.65 23.26
N ASN A 152 18.23 18.73 22.01
CA ASN A 152 16.81 18.53 21.67
C ASN A 152 16.24 17.21 22.22
N VAL A 153 16.96 16.10 22.02
CA VAL A 153 16.51 14.77 22.46
C VAL A 153 16.43 14.68 23.98
N LYS A 154 17.42 15.24 24.70
CA LYS A 154 17.45 15.23 26.16
C LYS A 154 16.33 16.08 26.76
N SER A 155 16.15 17.29 26.25
CA SER A 155 15.09 18.20 26.71
C SER A 155 13.70 17.60 26.49
N LEU A 156 13.49 16.96 25.33
CA LEU A 156 12.24 16.29 25.02
C LEU A 156 12.02 15.07 25.91
N ALA A 157 13.05 14.26 26.14
CA ALA A 157 12.97 13.09 27.02
C ALA A 157 12.64 13.50 28.46
N GLU A 158 13.29 14.55 28.98
CA GLU A 158 13.00 15.10 30.31
C GLU A 158 11.54 15.57 30.40
N LEU A 159 11.07 16.32 29.41
CA LEU A 159 9.69 16.80 29.37
C LEU A 159 8.67 15.67 29.36
N VAL A 160 8.90 14.64 28.53
CA VAL A 160 8.01 13.47 28.40
C VAL A 160 8.02 12.62 29.65
N CYS A 161 9.19 12.40 30.27
CA CYS A 161 9.32 11.53 31.45
C CYS A 161 8.99 12.24 32.79
N THR A 162 8.86 13.58 32.81
CA THR A 162 8.52 14.30 34.01
C THR A 162 7.11 14.90 33.96
N LYS A 163 6.87 15.81 33.01
CA LYS A 163 5.61 16.56 32.94
C LYS A 163 4.49 15.76 32.23
N TYR A 164 4.82 15.00 31.21
CA TYR A 164 3.86 14.29 30.36
C TYR A 164 3.90 12.78 30.53
N VAL A 165 4.37 12.29 31.67
CA VAL A 165 4.52 10.85 31.95
C VAL A 165 3.21 10.07 31.77
N LEU A 166 2.08 10.63 32.17
CA LEU A 166 0.79 9.97 32.05
C LEU A 166 0.36 9.81 30.59
N VAL A 167 0.62 10.82 29.74
CA VAL A 167 0.35 10.73 28.29
C VAL A 167 1.28 9.71 27.64
N PHE A 168 2.54 9.68 28.06
CA PHE A 168 3.51 8.69 27.59
C PHE A 168 3.08 7.26 27.93
N GLU A 169 2.65 7.02 29.17
CA GLU A 169 2.15 5.72 29.60
C GLU A 169 0.88 5.30 28.83
N ALA A 170 -0.06 6.23 28.65
CA ALA A 170 -1.28 5.97 27.90
C ALA A 170 -1.01 5.62 26.43
N THR A 171 -0.06 6.33 25.79
CA THR A 171 0.35 6.00 24.40
C THR A 171 1.07 4.66 24.30
N SER A 172 1.88 4.31 25.30
CA SER A 172 2.51 2.99 25.39
C SER A 172 1.49 1.87 25.51
N ALA A 173 0.50 2.03 26.39
CA ALA A 173 -0.61 1.06 26.51
C ALA A 173 -1.42 0.93 25.20
N LEU A 174 -1.65 2.06 24.50
CA LEU A 174 -2.31 2.05 23.20
C LEU A 174 -1.52 1.26 22.14
N LEU A 175 -0.19 1.44 22.11
CA LEU A 175 0.67 0.69 21.18
C LEU A 175 0.63 -0.82 21.44
N ILE A 176 0.67 -1.22 22.72
CA ILE A 176 0.54 -2.63 23.10
C ILE A 176 -0.81 -3.19 22.65
N THR A 177 -1.89 -2.46 22.92
CA THR A 177 -3.25 -2.85 22.53
C THR A 177 -3.37 -2.97 20.99
N ALA A 178 -2.80 -2.03 20.24
CA ALA A 178 -2.78 -2.07 18.79
C ALA A 178 -2.00 -3.28 18.26
N ALA A 179 -0.84 -3.58 18.84
CA ALA A 179 -0.03 -4.73 18.45
C ALA A 179 -0.74 -6.07 18.73
N VAL A 180 -1.37 -6.21 19.90
CA VAL A 180 -2.17 -7.40 20.23
C VAL A 180 -3.39 -7.50 19.33
N GLY A 181 -4.10 -6.41 19.09
CA GLY A 181 -5.26 -6.35 18.21
C GLY A 181 -4.94 -6.77 16.78
N THR A 182 -3.84 -6.27 16.21
CA THR A 182 -3.40 -6.67 14.86
C THR A 182 -3.00 -8.14 14.81
N MET A 183 -2.34 -8.66 15.85
CA MET A 183 -1.98 -10.08 15.94
C MET A 183 -3.22 -10.97 15.99
N VAL A 184 -4.23 -10.61 16.78
CA VAL A 184 -5.49 -11.37 16.90
C VAL A 184 -6.27 -11.34 15.58
N LEU A 185 -6.35 -10.17 14.92
CA LEU A 185 -7.04 -10.04 13.64
C LEU A 185 -6.32 -10.76 12.49
N ALA A 186 -4.99 -10.77 12.52
CA ALA A 186 -4.20 -11.46 11.50
C ALA A 186 -4.13 -12.98 11.73
N HIS A 187 -4.44 -13.44 12.95
CA HIS A 187 -4.44 -14.86 13.28
C HIS A 187 -5.73 -15.50 12.75
N GLY A 188 -5.69 -15.98 11.51
CA GLY A 188 -6.76 -16.82 10.97
C GLY A 188 -6.85 -18.12 11.76
N GLU A 189 -8.07 -18.57 12.07
CA GLU A 189 -8.28 -19.93 12.58
C GLU A 189 -7.73 -20.92 11.54
N ALA A 190 -6.56 -21.46 11.81
CA ALA A 190 -6.05 -22.55 11.01
C ALA A 190 -6.90 -23.79 11.33
N ASP A 191 -7.60 -24.31 10.35
CA ASP A 191 -8.17 -25.65 10.45
C ASP A 191 -7.14 -26.62 11.03
N LYS A 192 -7.56 -27.43 11.99
CA LYS A 192 -6.65 -28.42 12.62
C LYS A 192 -5.87 -29.11 11.52
N LYS A 193 -4.54 -28.96 11.53
CA LYS A 193 -3.68 -29.64 10.56
C LYS A 193 -3.91 -31.12 10.68
N LYS A 194 -4.70 -31.70 9.77
CA LYS A 194 -4.92 -33.13 9.71
C LYS A 194 -3.60 -33.85 9.50
N SER A 195 -3.31 -34.85 10.31
CA SER A 195 -2.15 -35.71 10.14
C SER A 195 -2.24 -36.48 8.82
N GLN A 196 -1.10 -37.00 8.31
CA GLN A 196 -1.15 -37.83 7.09
C GLN A 196 -2.06 -39.02 7.24
N ARG A 197 -2.10 -39.64 8.42
CA ARG A 197 -2.97 -40.77 8.72
C ARG A 197 -4.44 -40.38 8.65
N GLU A 198 -4.84 -39.28 9.24
CA GLU A 198 -6.21 -38.75 9.16
C GLU A 198 -6.62 -38.46 7.72
N ARG A 199 -5.73 -37.84 6.93
CA ARG A 199 -6.00 -37.58 5.51
C ARG A 199 -6.20 -38.85 4.70
N VAL A 200 -5.41 -39.90 4.98
CA VAL A 200 -5.60 -41.20 4.33
C VAL A 200 -6.89 -41.83 4.74
N THR A 201 -7.23 -41.80 6.04
CA THR A 201 -8.51 -42.32 6.55
C THR A 201 -9.71 -41.62 5.91
N ASP A 202 -9.66 -40.29 5.83
CA ASP A 202 -10.70 -39.47 5.19
C ASP A 202 -10.87 -39.83 3.70
N ARG A 203 -9.74 -40.05 2.97
CA ARG A 203 -9.79 -40.44 1.55
C ARG A 203 -10.37 -41.83 1.36
N MET A 204 -10.03 -42.76 2.24
CA MET A 204 -10.58 -44.12 2.20
C MET A 204 -12.06 -44.14 2.54
N ALA A 205 -12.49 -43.32 3.52
CA ALA A 205 -13.90 -43.13 3.80
C ALA A 205 -14.66 -42.53 2.62
N ALA A 206 -14.11 -41.49 1.98
CA ALA A 206 -14.72 -40.88 0.80
C ALA A 206 -14.76 -41.84 -0.41
N TYR A 207 -13.79 -42.76 -0.53
CA TYR A 207 -13.83 -43.82 -1.53
C TYR A 207 -14.97 -44.80 -1.26
N ALA A 208 -15.15 -45.19 0.00
CA ALA A 208 -16.21 -46.10 0.39
C ALA A 208 -17.62 -45.52 0.22
N GLU A 209 -17.80 -44.23 0.49
CA GLU A 209 -19.11 -43.55 0.43
C GLU A 209 -19.45 -43.03 -0.97
N HIS A 210 -18.49 -42.49 -1.71
CA HIS A 210 -18.72 -41.75 -2.95
C HIS A 210 -17.98 -42.33 -4.17
N GLY A 211 -17.19 -43.40 -3.99
CA GLY A 211 -16.36 -43.95 -5.07
C GLY A 211 -15.23 -43.06 -5.53
N SER A 212 -14.90 -41.99 -4.79
CA SER A 212 -13.84 -41.08 -5.15
C SER A 212 -12.46 -41.72 -5.01
N HIS A 213 -11.60 -41.66 -6.04
CA HIS A 213 -10.31 -42.31 -6.04
C HIS A 213 -9.41 -41.80 -4.88
N PRO A 214 -8.88 -42.67 -4.00
CA PRO A 214 -8.12 -42.25 -2.81
C PRO A 214 -6.71 -41.77 -3.10
N GLY A 215 -6.23 -41.88 -4.36
CA GLY A 215 -4.93 -41.44 -4.83
C GLY A 215 -4.80 -39.93 -5.00
N VAL A 216 -3.68 -39.54 -5.59
CA VAL A 216 -3.44 -38.15 -5.97
C VAL A 216 -4.37 -37.78 -7.10
N ARG A 217 -4.89 -36.55 -7.12
CA ARG A 217 -5.70 -36.07 -8.23
C ARG A 217 -4.93 -36.18 -9.53
N PRO A 218 -5.58 -36.61 -10.63
CA PRO A 218 -4.93 -36.66 -11.94
C PRO A 218 -4.52 -35.24 -12.36
N ASN A 219 -3.43 -35.16 -13.12
CA ASN A 219 -3.00 -33.93 -13.73
C ASN A 219 -3.97 -33.48 -14.84
N SER A 220 -3.84 -32.23 -15.27
CA SER A 220 -4.54 -31.73 -16.47
C SER A 220 -4.25 -32.61 -17.68
N GLY A 221 -5.21 -32.68 -18.61
CA GLY A 221 -5.08 -33.47 -19.82
C GLY A 221 -4.00 -32.93 -20.78
N VAL A 222 -3.31 -33.85 -21.45
CA VAL A 222 -2.38 -33.54 -22.53
C VAL A 222 -2.99 -34.00 -23.87
N TYR A 223 -3.18 -33.06 -24.78
CA TYR A 223 -3.78 -33.30 -26.10
C TYR A 223 -2.77 -32.98 -27.20
N ALA A 224 -3.03 -33.44 -28.41
CA ALA A 224 -2.11 -33.26 -29.55
C ALA A 224 -1.72 -31.80 -29.82
N ARG A 225 -2.56 -30.84 -29.43
CA ARG A 225 -2.34 -29.40 -29.65
C ARG A 225 -2.26 -28.55 -28.40
N THR A 226 -2.59 -29.08 -27.23
CA THR A 226 -2.62 -28.31 -25.98
C THR A 226 -2.33 -29.17 -24.75
N ASN A 227 -1.57 -28.61 -23.83
CA ASN A 227 -1.31 -29.15 -22.51
C ASN A 227 -1.62 -28.09 -21.43
N GLN A 228 -2.59 -27.23 -21.68
CA GLN A 228 -2.96 -26.15 -20.77
C GLN A 228 -3.55 -26.70 -19.48
N ILE A 229 -3.32 -26.00 -18.37
CA ILE A 229 -3.88 -26.34 -17.03
C ILE A 229 -5.42 -26.38 -17.05
N GLY A 230 -6.07 -25.62 -17.93
CA GLY A 230 -7.52 -25.61 -18.13
C GLY A 230 -8.05 -26.77 -18.99
N ALA A 231 -7.19 -27.63 -19.54
CA ALA A 231 -7.60 -28.79 -20.32
C ALA A 231 -7.88 -29.97 -19.38
N PRO A 232 -9.11 -30.52 -19.30
CA PRO A 232 -9.44 -31.65 -18.43
C PRO A 232 -8.81 -32.95 -18.94
N ALA A 233 -8.43 -33.86 -18.04
CA ALA A 233 -8.04 -35.21 -18.41
C ALA A 233 -9.28 -36.03 -18.83
N LEU A 234 -9.09 -37.00 -19.71
CA LEU A 234 -10.12 -37.95 -20.14
C LEU A 234 -9.92 -39.30 -19.46
N LEU A 235 -11.00 -39.90 -19.04
CA LEU A 235 -11.04 -41.30 -18.65
C LEU A 235 -10.96 -42.22 -19.85
N PRO A 236 -10.67 -43.51 -19.67
CA PRO A 236 -10.58 -44.49 -20.80
C PRO A 236 -11.88 -44.64 -21.60
N ASP A 237 -13.02 -44.31 -20.98
CA ASP A 237 -14.34 -44.28 -21.63
C ASP A 237 -14.59 -43.01 -22.47
N GLY A 238 -13.66 -42.07 -22.46
CA GLY A 238 -13.74 -40.81 -23.18
C GLY A 238 -14.53 -39.74 -22.43
N THR A 239 -14.94 -39.95 -21.18
CA THR A 239 -15.55 -38.95 -20.31
C THR A 239 -14.50 -38.10 -19.60
N VAL A 240 -14.90 -36.94 -19.15
CA VAL A 240 -14.01 -36.02 -18.46
C VAL A 240 -13.74 -36.48 -17.01
N ALA A 241 -12.48 -36.59 -16.64
CA ALA A 241 -12.10 -36.82 -15.25
C ALA A 241 -12.30 -35.54 -14.44
N GLN A 242 -13.41 -35.45 -13.68
CA GLN A 242 -13.78 -34.28 -12.90
C GLN A 242 -12.69 -33.87 -11.89
N ASP A 243 -11.99 -34.83 -11.33
CA ASP A 243 -10.90 -34.60 -10.35
C ASP A 243 -9.65 -33.96 -10.96
N SER A 244 -9.54 -33.93 -12.30
CA SER A 244 -8.42 -33.24 -13.00
C SER A 244 -8.65 -31.74 -13.14
N ILE A 245 -9.86 -31.26 -12.84
CA ILE A 245 -10.26 -29.87 -13.03
C ILE A 245 -9.95 -29.08 -11.76
N SER A 246 -9.24 -27.96 -11.92
CA SER A 246 -9.01 -27.02 -10.82
C SER A 246 -10.29 -26.26 -10.49
N GLY A 247 -10.75 -26.30 -9.24
CA GLY A 247 -11.94 -25.56 -8.79
C GLY A 247 -11.85 -24.05 -9.04
N THR A 248 -10.67 -23.47 -8.94
CA THR A 248 -10.45 -22.04 -9.21
C THR A 248 -10.60 -21.68 -10.69
N LEU A 249 -10.24 -22.60 -11.59
CA LEU A 249 -10.44 -22.40 -13.04
C LEU A 249 -11.91 -22.65 -13.42
N ALA A 250 -12.57 -23.59 -12.76
CA ALA A 250 -14.00 -23.85 -12.94
C ALA A 250 -14.84 -22.62 -12.59
N THR A 251 -14.59 -21.99 -11.46
CA THR A 251 -15.31 -20.78 -11.03
C THR A 251 -15.06 -19.57 -11.92
N ARG A 252 -13.93 -19.53 -12.62
CA ARG A 252 -13.59 -18.47 -13.58
C ARG A 252 -14.04 -18.75 -15.02
N GLY A 253 -14.67 -19.91 -15.28
CA GLY A 253 -15.07 -20.30 -16.62
C GLY A 253 -13.90 -20.52 -17.59
N ALA A 254 -12.70 -20.77 -17.07
CA ALA A 254 -11.46 -20.92 -17.86
C ALA A 254 -11.13 -22.37 -18.19
N ILE A 255 -12.13 -23.26 -18.16
CA ILE A 255 -11.97 -24.67 -18.54
C ILE A 255 -12.29 -24.82 -20.03
N ILE A 256 -11.42 -25.51 -20.76
CA ILE A 256 -11.63 -25.83 -22.16
C ILE A 256 -12.61 -26.98 -22.26
N ASP A 257 -13.61 -26.88 -23.14
CA ASP A 257 -14.52 -27.99 -23.40
C ASP A 257 -13.76 -29.17 -24.04
N ALA A 258 -13.86 -30.34 -23.41
CA ALA A 258 -13.26 -31.56 -23.93
C ALA A 258 -13.79 -31.94 -25.33
N GLY A 259 -15.01 -31.52 -25.67
CA GLY A 259 -15.59 -31.68 -26.99
C GLY A 259 -14.80 -31.00 -28.10
N GLU A 260 -14.32 -29.80 -27.85
CA GLU A 260 -13.49 -29.03 -28.79
C GLU A 260 -12.13 -29.68 -29.03
N LEU A 261 -11.59 -30.40 -28.05
CA LEU A 261 -10.29 -31.08 -28.13
C LEU A 261 -10.34 -32.45 -28.78
N LYS A 262 -11.50 -33.12 -28.82
CA LYS A 262 -11.68 -34.44 -29.42
C LYS A 262 -11.43 -34.41 -30.93
N ALA A 263 -12.00 -33.47 -31.63
CA ALA A 263 -11.89 -33.41 -33.09
C ALA A 263 -10.45 -33.24 -33.65
N PRO A 264 -9.60 -32.37 -33.09
CA PRO A 264 -8.20 -32.28 -33.44
C PRO A 264 -7.43 -33.56 -33.12
N THR A 265 -7.72 -34.20 -31.97
CA THR A 265 -7.05 -35.44 -31.55
C THR A 265 -7.40 -36.59 -32.49
N HIS A 266 -8.65 -36.78 -32.83
CA HIS A 266 -9.08 -37.80 -33.80
C HIS A 266 -8.47 -37.59 -35.19
N ARG A 267 -8.36 -36.34 -35.65
CA ARG A 267 -7.69 -36.05 -36.93
C ARG A 267 -6.19 -36.37 -36.88
N ALA A 268 -5.52 -36.08 -35.77
CA ALA A 268 -4.13 -36.42 -35.59
C ALA A 268 -3.91 -37.95 -35.58
N PHE A 269 -4.74 -38.71 -34.88
CA PHE A 269 -4.68 -40.18 -34.91
C PHE A 269 -4.98 -40.76 -36.28
N ALA A 270 -5.98 -40.24 -37.00
CA ALA A 270 -6.30 -40.66 -38.32
C ALA A 270 -5.13 -40.41 -39.31
N SER A 271 -4.47 -39.27 -39.23
CA SER A 271 -3.30 -38.99 -40.07
C SER A 271 -2.10 -39.86 -39.74
N ILE A 272 -1.87 -40.19 -38.46
CA ILE A 272 -0.79 -41.11 -38.06
C ILE A 272 -1.09 -42.55 -38.54
N SER A 273 -2.34 -43.02 -38.43
CA SER A 273 -2.72 -44.33 -38.89
C SER A 273 -2.62 -44.45 -40.42
N ALA A 274 -3.05 -43.42 -41.15
CA ALA A 274 -2.91 -43.38 -42.59
C ALA A 274 -1.43 -43.45 -43.05
N ALA A 275 -0.57 -42.61 -42.42
CA ALA A 275 0.87 -42.65 -42.69
C ALA A 275 1.53 -44.00 -42.35
N ARG A 276 1.06 -44.69 -41.29
CA ARG A 276 1.54 -46.02 -40.93
C ARG A 276 1.15 -47.05 -42.00
N HIS A 277 -0.07 -47.02 -42.50
CA HIS A 277 -0.51 -47.90 -43.56
C HIS A 277 0.24 -47.69 -44.88
N GLU A 278 0.52 -46.43 -45.20
CA GLU A 278 1.32 -46.07 -46.37
C GLU A 278 2.74 -46.66 -46.29
N VAL A 279 3.43 -46.49 -45.18
CA VAL A 279 4.77 -47.07 -44.96
C VAL A 279 4.77 -48.61 -44.93
N GLN A 280 3.69 -49.24 -44.44
CA GLN A 280 3.57 -50.70 -44.45
C GLN A 280 3.26 -51.25 -45.83
N GLY A 281 2.50 -50.52 -46.65
CA GLY A 281 2.23 -50.92 -48.05
C GLY A 281 3.40 -50.71 -49.03
N GLU A 282 4.36 -49.86 -48.66
CA GLU A 282 5.61 -49.72 -49.43
C GLU A 282 6.65 -50.83 -49.15
N LEU A 283 6.42 -51.62 -48.09
CA LEU A 283 7.32 -52.72 -47.69
C LEU A 283 6.87 -54.10 -48.14
N GLU A 284 5.69 -54.23 -48.79
CA GLU A 284 5.23 -55.41 -49.52
C GLU A 284 5.48 -55.24 -50.99
#